data_a36221180d07c62a9113a1695421f125
#
_entry.id   a36221180d07c62a9113a1695421f125
#
_cell.length_a   1.000
_cell.length_b   1.000
_cell.length_c   1.000
_cell.angle_alpha   90.00
_cell.angle_beta   90.00
_cell.angle_gamma   90.00
#
_symmetry.space_group_name_H-M   'P 1'
#
loop_
_entity.id
_entity.type
_entity.pdbx_description
1 polymer ?
#
loop_
_entity_poly.entity_id
_entity_poly.type
_entity_poly.pdbx_seq_one_letter_code
_entity_poly.pdbx_strand_id
1 'polypeptide(L)'
;MVKKYVENGDIYWHSFPHNAQPELMNQAFLVRGVQSSQNLAKKYNAPQISKVLSQRDVPGLTLGSIVPLVDNGVIGISIGANDFSPPPIVPSTMDCYVKGLRTVRTPFLWKDVHNNKSIIVDIHPGG
;
A
#
# COMPACT_ATOMS: atom_id res chain seq x y z
N MET A 1 27.36 -2.20 10.08
CA MET A 1 27.29 -0.86 9.43
C MET A 1 25.83 -0.44 9.19
N VAL A 2 25.00 -1.19 8.49
CA VAL A 2 23.58 -0.85 8.17
C VAL A 2 22.75 -0.56 9.42
N LYS A 3 22.88 -1.32 10.49
CA LYS A 3 22.11 -1.16 11.72
C LYS A 3 22.10 0.28 12.26
N LYS A 4 23.26 0.94 12.31
CA LYS A 4 23.39 2.32 12.79
C LYS A 4 22.55 3.30 11.99
N TYR A 5 22.51 3.16 10.67
CA TYR A 5 21.71 4.04 9.80
C TYR A 5 20.21 3.80 9.97
N VAL A 6 19.80 2.56 10.25
CA VAL A 6 18.40 2.28 10.57
C VAL A 6 18.02 2.87 11.93
N GLU A 7 18.85 2.70 12.95
CA GLU A 7 18.63 3.25 14.30
C GLU A 7 18.58 4.78 14.30
N ASN A 8 19.34 5.42 13.43
CA ASN A 8 19.31 6.88 13.26
C ASN A 8 18.11 7.35 12.42
N GLY A 9 17.42 6.48 11.70
CA GLY A 9 16.34 6.84 10.77
C GLY A 9 16.81 7.28 9.38
N ASP A 10 18.11 7.11 9.07
CA ASP A 10 18.67 7.43 7.74
C ASP A 10 18.21 6.42 6.67
N ILE A 11 17.91 5.19 7.10
CA ILE A 11 17.38 4.11 6.26
C ILE A 11 16.06 3.65 6.87
N TYR A 12 15.00 3.66 6.07
CA TYR A 12 13.71 3.12 6.41
C TYR A 12 13.06 2.47 5.18
N TRP A 13 11.99 1.73 5.38
CA TRP A 13 11.26 1.01 4.33
C TRP A 13 9.75 1.13 4.53
N HIS A 14 9.00 0.85 3.48
CA HIS A 14 7.53 0.87 3.56
C HIS A 14 6.97 -0.36 4.27
N SER A 15 5.65 -0.38 4.47
CA SER A 15 4.96 -1.43 5.25
C SER A 15 4.88 -2.81 4.60
N PHE A 16 5.58 -3.05 3.50
CA PHE A 16 5.62 -4.34 2.83
C PHE A 16 7.05 -4.70 2.44
N PRO A 17 7.46 -5.99 2.41
CA PRO A 17 8.86 -6.34 2.24
C PRO A 17 9.40 -6.10 0.82
N HIS A 18 8.54 -6.08 -0.19
CA HIS A 18 8.94 -5.94 -1.60
C HIS A 18 7.73 -5.59 -2.48
N ASN A 19 7.96 -5.28 -3.75
CA ASN A 19 6.93 -5.27 -4.76
C ASN A 19 6.29 -6.66 -4.88
N ALA A 20 4.96 -6.69 -4.99
CA ALA A 20 4.19 -7.91 -5.06
C ALA A 20 2.90 -7.66 -5.83
N GLN A 21 2.13 -8.71 -6.03
CA GLN A 21 0.77 -8.63 -6.56
C GLN A 21 -0.25 -8.89 -5.44
N PRO A 22 -0.57 -7.88 -4.62
CA PRO A 22 -1.40 -8.08 -3.43
C PRO A 22 -2.80 -8.62 -3.75
N GLU A 23 -3.32 -8.31 -4.93
CA GLU A 23 -4.62 -8.81 -5.40
C GLU A 23 -4.66 -10.32 -5.60
N LEU A 24 -3.51 -10.95 -5.82
CA LEU A 24 -3.39 -12.42 -5.95
C LEU A 24 -3.08 -13.10 -4.61
N MET A 25 -2.90 -12.33 -3.55
CA MET A 25 -2.62 -12.85 -2.23
C MET A 25 -3.90 -13.15 -1.46
N ASN A 26 -3.87 -14.24 -0.71
CA ASN A 26 -4.87 -14.40 0.32
C ASN A 26 -4.58 -13.44 1.50
N GLN A 27 -5.59 -13.24 2.34
CA GLN A 27 -5.49 -12.32 3.48
C GLN A 27 -4.33 -12.64 4.42
N ALA A 28 -4.05 -13.92 4.67
CA ALA A 28 -2.98 -14.33 5.57
C ALA A 28 -1.59 -13.93 5.03
N PHE A 29 -1.36 -14.06 3.73
CA PHE A 29 -0.12 -13.62 3.10
C PHE A 29 0.04 -12.10 3.14
N LEU A 30 -1.03 -11.35 2.89
CA LEU A 30 -1.00 -9.90 2.96
C LEU A 30 -0.63 -9.41 4.38
N VAL A 31 -1.30 -9.95 5.39
CA VAL A 31 -1.00 -9.66 6.81
C VAL A 31 0.43 -10.03 7.17
N ARG A 32 0.89 -11.21 6.74
CA ARG A 32 2.26 -11.65 7.02
C ARG A 32 3.31 -10.75 6.38
N GLY A 33 3.05 -10.23 5.18
CA GLY A 33 3.92 -9.25 4.53
C GLY A 33 4.07 -7.99 5.36
N VAL A 34 2.97 -7.40 5.81
CA VAL A 34 2.98 -6.21 6.69
C VAL A 34 3.74 -6.50 8.00
N GLN A 35 3.41 -7.61 8.67
CA GLN A 35 4.06 -8.00 9.92
C GLN A 35 5.56 -8.24 9.75
N SER A 36 5.99 -8.80 8.61
CA SER A 36 7.40 -9.02 8.30
C SER A 36 8.17 -7.71 8.26
N SER A 37 7.64 -6.70 7.60
CA SER A 37 8.23 -5.36 7.54
C SER A 37 8.31 -4.71 8.94
N GLN A 38 7.23 -4.82 9.73
CA GLN A 38 7.18 -4.30 11.10
C GLN A 38 8.17 -5.02 12.04
N ASN A 39 8.27 -6.34 11.93
CA ASN A 39 9.20 -7.13 12.74
C ASN A 39 10.66 -6.80 12.41
N LEU A 40 10.95 -6.53 11.14
CA LEU A 40 12.27 -6.08 10.73
C LEU A 40 12.62 -4.72 11.35
N ALA A 41 11.67 -3.78 11.36
CA ALA A 41 11.85 -2.48 12.00
C ALA A 41 12.13 -2.61 13.50
N LYS A 42 11.36 -3.44 14.19
CA LYS A 42 11.60 -3.75 15.62
C LYS A 42 12.96 -4.39 15.86
N LYS A 43 13.35 -5.37 15.03
CA LYS A 43 14.64 -6.07 15.13
C LYS A 43 15.85 -5.13 15.03
N TYR A 44 15.74 -4.09 14.22
CA TYR A 44 16.80 -3.11 13.99
C TYR A 44 16.63 -1.81 14.78
N ASN A 45 15.70 -1.76 15.74
CA ASN A 45 15.41 -0.58 16.56
C ASN A 45 15.13 0.67 15.73
N ALA A 46 14.40 0.51 14.62
CA ALA A 46 14.02 1.63 13.78
C ALA A 46 13.17 2.63 14.59
N PRO A 47 13.46 3.93 14.54
CA PRO A 47 12.74 4.95 15.31
C PRO A 47 11.28 5.09 14.87
N GLN A 48 10.99 4.66 13.64
CA GLN A 48 9.65 4.70 13.07
C GLN A 48 9.34 3.38 12.36
N ILE A 49 8.10 2.92 12.52
CA ILE A 49 7.54 1.83 11.72
C ILE A 49 6.67 2.47 10.65
N SER A 50 7.01 2.26 9.39
CA SER A 50 6.22 2.80 8.29
C SER A 50 4.78 2.29 8.33
N LYS A 51 3.85 3.20 8.10
CA LYS A 51 2.41 2.93 8.01
C LYS A 51 1.87 3.05 6.58
N VAL A 52 2.75 3.22 5.61
CA VAL A 52 2.40 3.34 4.20
C VAL A 52 2.94 2.13 3.44
N LEU A 53 2.07 1.46 2.72
CA LEU A 53 2.41 0.40 1.78
C LEU A 53 2.70 1.05 0.43
N SER A 54 3.83 0.72 -0.19
CA SER A 54 4.15 1.16 -1.54
C SER A 54 4.24 -0.03 -2.49
N GLN A 55 3.62 0.10 -3.65
CA GLN A 55 3.73 -0.86 -4.75
C GLN A 55 3.94 -0.09 -6.04
N ARG A 56 4.85 -0.58 -6.87
CA ARG A 56 5.20 0.09 -8.12
C ARG A 56 5.21 -0.93 -9.25
N ASP A 57 4.59 -0.53 -10.36
CA ASP A 57 4.59 -1.30 -11.60
C ASP A 57 4.10 -2.75 -11.43
N VAL A 58 3.12 -2.94 -10.58
CA VAL A 58 2.48 -4.23 -10.28
C VAL A 58 0.97 -4.06 -10.24
N PRO A 59 0.20 -5.15 -10.43
CA PRO A 59 -1.25 -5.13 -10.29
C PRO A 59 -1.70 -4.53 -8.97
N GLY A 60 -2.85 -3.89 -9.03
CA GLY A 60 -3.41 -3.09 -7.94
C GLY A 60 -3.83 -3.88 -6.70
N LEU A 61 -4.74 -3.28 -5.96
CA LEU A 61 -5.29 -3.83 -4.72
C LEU A 61 -6.79 -4.03 -4.87
N THR A 62 -7.31 -5.07 -4.27
CA THR A 62 -8.76 -5.28 -4.16
C THR A 62 -9.32 -4.60 -2.91
N LEU A 63 -10.63 -4.32 -2.92
CA LEU A 63 -11.33 -3.75 -1.77
C LEU A 63 -11.15 -4.60 -0.50
N GLY A 64 -11.09 -5.92 -0.65
CA GLY A 64 -10.85 -6.86 0.45
C GLY A 64 -9.50 -6.69 1.16
N SER A 65 -8.57 -5.94 0.58
CA SER A 65 -7.28 -5.64 1.20
C SER A 65 -7.36 -4.56 2.28
N ILE A 66 -8.41 -3.74 2.30
CA ILE A 66 -8.50 -2.60 3.23
C ILE A 66 -8.50 -3.08 4.69
N VAL A 67 -9.37 -4.01 5.02
CA VAL A 67 -9.52 -4.51 6.40
C VAL A 67 -8.20 -5.07 6.93
N PRO A 68 -7.57 -6.06 6.28
CA PRO A 68 -6.33 -6.63 6.79
C PRO A 68 -5.16 -5.62 6.87
N LEU A 69 -5.11 -4.64 5.96
CA LEU A 69 -4.09 -3.60 6.02
C LEU A 69 -4.31 -2.65 7.19
N VAL A 70 -5.52 -2.12 7.33
CA VAL A 70 -5.86 -1.16 8.40
C VAL A 70 -5.74 -1.80 9.78
N ASP A 71 -6.19 -3.06 9.95
CA ASP A 71 -6.10 -3.78 11.22
C ASP A 71 -4.64 -4.11 11.61
N ASN A 72 -3.72 -4.07 10.65
CA ASN A 72 -2.29 -4.21 10.90
C ASN A 72 -1.53 -2.86 10.87
N GLY A 73 -2.25 -1.74 11.00
CA GLY A 73 -1.67 -0.42 11.21
C GLY A 73 -1.23 0.32 9.94
N VAL A 74 -1.58 -0.17 8.76
CA VAL A 74 -1.36 0.56 7.50
C VAL A 74 -2.45 1.63 7.36
N ILE A 75 -2.06 2.88 7.13
CA ILE A 75 -2.96 4.01 6.99
C ILE A 75 -2.99 4.59 5.58
N GLY A 76 -2.02 4.22 4.77
CA GLY A 76 -1.90 4.73 3.40
C GLY A 76 -1.29 3.72 2.44
N ILE A 77 -1.60 3.90 1.18
CA ILE A 77 -1.08 3.11 0.06
C ILE A 77 -0.60 4.08 -1.01
N SER A 78 0.62 3.89 -1.50
CA SER A 78 1.17 4.59 -2.65
C SER A 78 1.35 3.59 -3.79
N ILE A 79 0.69 3.84 -4.92
CA ILE A 79 0.67 2.94 -6.06
C ILE A 79 1.23 3.66 -7.29
N GLY A 80 2.33 3.14 -7.84
CA GLY A 80 2.76 3.44 -9.19
C GLY A 80 2.02 2.51 -10.16
N ALA A 81 1.02 3.05 -10.84
CA ALA A 81 0.18 2.27 -11.73
C ALA A 81 0.95 1.90 -13.01
N ASN A 82 0.85 0.66 -13.44
CA ASN A 82 1.28 0.25 -14.76
C ASN A 82 0.10 0.28 -15.75
N ASP A 83 0.41 0.23 -17.04
CA ASP A 83 -0.59 0.36 -18.11
C ASP A 83 -1.55 -0.85 -18.21
N PHE A 84 -1.23 -1.96 -17.54
CA PHE A 84 -1.95 -3.23 -17.69
C PHE A 84 -2.76 -3.62 -16.45
N SER A 85 -2.70 -2.84 -15.38
CA SER A 85 -3.36 -3.18 -14.12
C SER A 85 -4.36 -2.10 -13.73
N PRO A 86 -5.61 -2.49 -13.44
CA PRO A 86 -6.57 -1.52 -12.93
C PRO A 86 -6.11 -1.00 -11.57
N PRO A 87 -6.13 0.33 -11.37
CA PRO A 87 -5.95 0.90 -10.04
C PRO A 87 -7.12 0.49 -9.13
N PRO A 88 -7.00 0.69 -7.81
CA PRO A 88 -8.12 0.56 -6.90
C PRO A 88 -9.33 1.31 -7.44
N ILE A 89 -10.39 0.60 -7.77
CA ILE A 89 -11.58 1.18 -8.39
C ILE A 89 -12.56 1.58 -7.30
N VAL A 90 -12.88 2.86 -7.26
CA VAL A 90 -14.09 3.38 -6.60
C VAL A 90 -15.07 3.80 -7.70
N PRO A 91 -16.38 3.72 -7.49
CA PRO A 91 -17.37 4.07 -8.53
C PRO A 91 -17.13 5.42 -9.19
N SER A 92 -16.65 6.42 -8.44
CA SER A 92 -16.29 7.74 -8.94
C SER A 92 -15.01 7.78 -9.79
N THR A 93 -14.21 6.72 -9.79
CA THR A 93 -12.97 6.62 -10.59
C THR A 93 -13.14 5.74 -11.83
N MET A 94 -14.28 5.08 -12.00
CA MET A 94 -14.56 4.25 -13.17
C MET A 94 -14.49 5.06 -14.48
N ASP A 95 -15.01 6.27 -14.47
CA ASP A 95 -14.88 7.20 -15.61
C ASP A 95 -13.42 7.56 -15.93
N CYS A 96 -12.58 7.55 -14.91
CA CYS A 96 -11.16 7.84 -15.04
C CYS A 96 -10.40 6.70 -15.69
N TYR A 97 -10.77 5.47 -15.41
CA TYR A 97 -10.19 4.30 -16.05
C TYR A 97 -10.49 4.25 -17.55
N VAL A 98 -11.72 4.58 -17.93
CA VAL A 98 -12.15 4.64 -19.35
C VAL A 98 -11.51 5.81 -20.10
N LYS A 99 -11.18 6.91 -19.42
CA LYS A 99 -10.61 8.14 -20.01
C LYS A 99 -9.09 8.28 -19.81
N GLY A 100 -8.45 7.30 -19.18
CA GLY A 100 -7.04 7.33 -18.80
C GLY A 100 -6.79 7.87 -17.39
N LEU A 101 -5.76 7.36 -16.74
CA LEU A 101 -5.37 7.65 -15.34
C LEU A 101 -5.16 9.14 -15.01
N ARG A 102 -5.07 9.99 -16.02
CA ARG A 102 -4.81 11.44 -15.87
C ARG A 102 -5.91 12.21 -15.13
N THR A 103 -7.05 11.58 -14.88
CA THR A 103 -8.21 12.23 -14.24
C THR A 103 -8.49 11.76 -12.82
N VAL A 104 -7.73 10.79 -12.29
CA VAL A 104 -7.87 10.39 -10.89
C VAL A 104 -7.27 11.47 -10.00
N ARG A 105 -8.10 12.08 -9.16
CA ARG A 105 -7.61 12.99 -8.12
C ARG A 105 -7.04 12.17 -6.98
N THR A 106 -5.74 12.25 -6.78
CA THR A 106 -5.05 11.63 -5.65
C THR A 106 -4.47 12.71 -4.73
N PRO A 107 -4.30 12.43 -3.44
CA PRO A 107 -4.78 11.23 -2.75
C PRO A 107 -6.30 11.24 -2.51
N PHE A 108 -6.87 10.06 -2.32
CA PHE A 108 -8.28 9.91 -1.96
C PHE A 108 -8.47 8.91 -0.82
N LEU A 109 -9.63 8.94 -0.17
CA LEU A 109 -9.99 8.00 0.88
C LEU A 109 -10.77 6.83 0.28
N TRP A 110 -10.17 5.65 0.27
CA TRP A 110 -10.80 4.42 -0.18
C TRP A 110 -11.48 3.72 0.99
N LYS A 111 -12.78 3.51 0.87
CA LYS A 111 -13.62 3.00 1.97
C LYS A 111 -14.16 1.60 1.68
N ASP A 112 -14.03 0.74 2.65
CA ASP A 112 -14.86 -0.47 2.78
C ASP A 112 -16.07 -0.11 3.64
N VAL A 113 -17.20 0.08 2.97
CA VAL A 113 -18.46 0.49 3.62
C VAL A 113 -19.05 -0.60 4.51
N HIS A 114 -18.75 -1.87 4.22
CA HIS A 114 -19.28 -3.00 4.98
C HIS A 114 -18.61 -3.14 6.35
N ASN A 115 -17.32 -2.85 6.41
CA ASN A 115 -16.52 -2.98 7.63
C ASN A 115 -16.20 -1.63 8.29
N ASN A 116 -16.70 -0.53 7.74
CA ASN A 116 -16.43 0.83 8.21
C ASN A 116 -14.93 1.12 8.36
N LYS A 117 -14.11 0.59 7.46
CA LYS A 117 -12.67 0.81 7.39
C LYS A 117 -12.33 1.66 6.18
N SER A 118 -11.27 2.44 6.30
CA SER A 118 -10.79 3.26 5.19
C SER A 118 -9.29 3.43 5.21
N ILE A 119 -8.71 3.65 4.04
CA ILE A 119 -7.29 3.85 3.85
C ILE A 119 -7.06 4.97 2.83
N ILE A 120 -6.02 5.76 3.03
CA ILE A 120 -5.62 6.81 2.07
C ILE A 120 -4.90 6.14 0.91
N VAL A 121 -5.29 6.49 -0.32
CA VAL A 121 -4.64 5.96 -1.54
C VAL A 121 -4.09 7.12 -2.35
N ASP A 122 -2.82 7.02 -2.69
CA ASP A 122 -2.14 7.89 -3.64
C ASP A 122 -1.73 7.06 -4.86
N ILE A 123 -2.22 7.45 -6.04
CA ILE A 123 -1.91 6.80 -7.31
C ILE A 123 -1.14 7.79 -8.16
N HIS A 124 0.02 7.38 -8.63
CA HIS A 124 0.83 8.18 -9.54
C HIS A 124 1.12 7.38 -10.83
N PRO A 125 1.20 8.06 -11.97
CA PRO A 125 1.54 7.43 -13.23
C PRO A 125 3.00 7.02 -13.24
N GLY A 126 3.26 5.92 -13.90
CA GLY A 126 4.59 5.41 -14.11
C GLY A 126 5.10 4.59 -12.91
N GLY A 127 5.14 3.32 -13.12
CA GLY A 127 5.82 2.37 -12.24
C GLY A 127 7.33 2.50 -12.34
#